data_764e8deeb79521b0a45d5f2ebd26291d
#
_entry.id   764e8deeb79521b0a45d5f2ebd26291d
#
_cell.length_a   1.000
_cell.length_b   1.000
_cell.length_c   1.000
_cell.angle_alpha   90.00
_cell.angle_beta   90.00
_cell.angle_gamma   90.00
#
_symmetry.space_group_name_H-M   'P 1'
#
loop_
_entity.id
_entity.type
_entity.pdbx_description
1 polymer ?
#
loop_
_entity_poly.entity_id
_entity_poly.type
_entity_poly.pdbx_seq_one_letter_code
_entity_poly.pdbx_strand_id
1 'polypeptide(L)'
;MKRCCSSSRRSPERTGADPRLARAKVRLDTLDWWPRPVSLGRVRLLTAPWFFRLPLLRRFDGYALHDTILLRRSDASEDLVTHELCHVWQLQHRPVRMPLSYLRTGYDANGYERQARAAVERTR
;
A
#
# COMPACT_ATOMS: atom_id res chain seq x y z
N MET A 1 -38.16 -0.34 -2.08
CA MET A 1 -37.70 -0.38 -2.15
C MET A 1 -36.87 -0.26 -2.06
N LYS A 2 -36.54 -0.27 -2.07
CA LYS A 2 -35.72 -0.25 -1.98
C LYS A 2 -34.82 -0.01 -1.80
N ARG A 3 -34.74 -0.03 -1.71
CA ARG A 3 -33.84 0.17 -1.53
C ARG A 3 -32.99 0.30 -1.25
N CYS A 4 -33.11 0.16 -1.18
CA CYS A 4 -32.21 0.23 -0.93
C CYS A 4 -31.42 0.52 -0.87
N CYS A 5 -31.52 0.47 -0.84
CA CYS A 5 -30.72 0.69 -0.82
C CYS A 5 -29.92 1.16 -0.69
N SER A 6 -29.99 1.30 -0.51
CA SER A 6 -29.26 1.71 -0.37
C SER A 6 -28.46 2.04 -0.04
N SER A 7 -28.52 1.98 0.23
CA SER A 7 -27.79 2.17 0.56
C SER A 7 -26.91 2.17 0.70
N SER A 8 -26.87 1.89 0.85
CA SER A 8 -26.06 1.78 0.90
C SER A 8 -25.22 2.04 0.66
N ARG A 9 -25.26 2.10 0.57
CA ARG A 9 -24.46 2.37 0.32
C ARG A 9 -23.68 2.92 0.60
N ARG A 10 -23.61 3.25 0.94
CA ARG A 10 -22.77 3.95 1.34
C ARG A 10 -22.04 3.84 2.10
N SER A 11 -22.04 3.52 2.42
CA SER A 11 -21.38 3.52 3.10
C SER A 11 -20.43 3.36 3.37
N PRO A 12 -20.32 2.87 3.29
CA PRO A 12 -19.27 2.81 3.71
C PRO A 12 -18.25 3.04 3.37
N GLU A 13 -18.29 3.40 2.76
CA GLU A 13 -17.49 3.77 2.48
C GLU A 13 -16.90 4.18 2.85
N ARG A 14 -17.56 4.41 3.10
CA ARG A 14 -16.94 4.95 3.69
C ARG A 14 -16.08 4.40 4.36
N THR A 15 -16.42 3.76 4.93
CA THR A 15 -15.24 3.43 5.49
C THR A 15 -14.17 3.68 4.56
N GLY A 16 -14.52 4.46 3.65
CA GLY A 16 -13.57 5.03 2.87
C GLY A 16 -12.58 4.13 2.26
N ALA A 17 -12.84 2.90 2.22
CA ALA A 17 -11.85 2.02 1.63
C ALA A 17 -11.80 2.28 0.16
N ASP A 18 -10.71 2.80 -0.29
CA ASP A 18 -10.46 2.95 -1.71
C ASP A 18 -10.51 1.57 -2.36
N PRO A 19 -11.26 1.39 -3.46
CA PRO A 19 -11.34 0.09 -4.13
C PRO A 19 -9.98 -0.47 -4.54
N ARG A 20 -9.00 0.39 -4.79
CA ARG A 20 -7.66 -0.07 -5.13
C ARG A 20 -7.00 -0.81 -3.97
N LEU A 21 -7.27 -0.39 -2.72
CA LEU A 21 -6.77 -1.11 -1.55
C LEU A 21 -7.35 -2.50 -1.46
N ALA A 22 -8.66 -2.63 -1.70
CA ALA A 22 -9.32 -3.93 -1.65
C ALA A 22 -8.75 -4.87 -2.73
N ARG A 23 -8.56 -4.37 -3.94
CA ARG A 23 -8.01 -5.18 -5.02
C ARG A 23 -6.54 -5.54 -4.76
N ALA A 24 -5.77 -4.59 -4.23
CA ALA A 24 -4.37 -4.86 -3.88
C ALA A 24 -4.29 -5.94 -2.81
N LYS A 25 -5.18 -5.89 -1.82
CA LYS A 25 -5.21 -6.91 -0.78
C LYS A 25 -5.52 -8.29 -1.38
N VAL A 26 -6.51 -8.38 -2.27
CA VAL A 26 -6.82 -9.66 -2.93
C VAL A 26 -5.59 -10.21 -3.62
N ARG A 27 -4.86 -9.35 -4.32
CA ARG A 27 -3.62 -9.76 -5.00
C ARG A 27 -2.60 -10.30 -3.99
N LEU A 28 -2.33 -9.55 -2.92
CA LEU A 28 -1.34 -9.96 -1.94
C LEU A 28 -1.76 -11.21 -1.16
N ASP A 29 -3.06 -11.40 -0.97
CA ASP A 29 -3.55 -12.58 -0.24
C ASP A 29 -3.30 -13.88 -1.01
N THR A 30 -2.99 -13.82 -2.30
CA THR A 30 -2.59 -15.02 -3.04
C THR A 30 -1.17 -15.46 -2.73
N LEU A 31 -0.41 -14.63 -2.02
CA LEU A 31 0.98 -14.92 -1.66
C LEU A 31 1.04 -15.33 -0.20
N ASP A 32 1.83 -16.33 0.08
CA ASP A 32 1.99 -16.86 1.44
C ASP A 32 3.32 -16.45 2.08
N TRP A 33 3.81 -15.29 1.70
CA TRP A 33 5.14 -14.82 2.10
C TRP A 33 5.26 -14.46 3.57
N TRP A 34 4.16 -14.08 4.21
CA TRP A 34 4.14 -13.68 5.60
C TRP A 34 3.09 -14.49 6.36
N PRO A 35 3.32 -14.77 7.66
CA PRO A 35 2.41 -15.63 8.43
C PRO A 35 0.97 -15.16 8.50
N ARG A 36 0.75 -13.85 8.46
CA ARG A 36 -0.61 -13.30 8.50
C ARG A 36 -0.85 -12.45 7.26
N PRO A 37 -2.07 -12.45 6.74
CA PRO A 37 -2.39 -11.57 5.61
C PRO A 37 -2.27 -10.11 5.99
N VAL A 38 -2.15 -9.25 4.99
CA VAL A 38 -2.09 -7.82 5.24
C VAL A 38 -3.42 -7.35 5.83
N SER A 39 -3.34 -6.55 6.89
CA SER A 39 -4.53 -6.01 7.53
C SER A 39 -4.81 -4.63 6.98
N LEU A 40 -6.03 -4.39 6.52
CA LEU A 40 -6.45 -3.07 6.02
C LEU A 40 -7.13 -2.22 7.08
N GLY A 41 -7.32 -2.73 8.30
CA GLY A 41 -8.13 -2.08 9.31
C GLY A 41 -7.74 -0.63 9.60
N ARG A 42 -6.46 -0.32 9.52
CA ARG A 42 -5.97 1.04 9.78
C ARG A 42 -5.29 1.66 8.57
N VAL A 43 -5.29 0.98 7.45
CA VAL A 43 -4.56 1.46 6.27
C VAL A 43 -5.34 2.55 5.58
N ARG A 44 -4.67 3.66 5.28
CA ARG A 44 -5.26 4.81 4.61
C ARG A 44 -4.46 5.12 3.35
N LEU A 45 -5.18 5.54 2.33
CA LEU A 45 -4.61 5.92 1.06
C LEU A 45 -4.89 7.41 0.85
N LEU A 46 -3.84 8.20 0.81
CA LEU A 46 -3.95 9.66 0.69
C LEU A 46 -3.14 10.15 -0.48
N THR A 47 -3.70 11.11 -1.21
CA THR A 47 -2.97 11.81 -2.26
C THR A 47 -2.33 13.05 -1.65
N ALA A 48 -1.00 13.12 -1.71
CA ALA A 48 -0.26 14.20 -1.07
C ALA A 48 0.90 14.65 -1.95
N PRO A 49 0.62 15.36 -3.05
CA PRO A 49 1.68 15.78 -3.97
C PRO A 49 2.78 16.59 -3.30
N TRP A 50 2.43 17.40 -2.29
CA TRP A 50 3.40 18.22 -1.56
C TRP A 50 4.49 17.39 -0.89
N PHE A 51 4.14 16.18 -0.43
CA PHE A 51 5.09 15.29 0.24
C PHE A 51 6.24 14.91 -0.69
N PHE A 52 5.93 14.73 -1.98
CA PHE A 52 6.90 14.27 -2.97
C PHE A 52 7.72 15.40 -3.56
N ARG A 53 7.50 16.62 -3.09
CA ARG A 53 8.36 17.76 -3.46
C ARG A 53 9.63 17.84 -2.61
N LEU A 54 9.65 17.11 -1.49
CA LEU A 54 10.83 17.06 -0.64
C LEU A 54 11.98 16.40 -1.41
N PRO A 55 13.21 16.92 -1.28
CA PRO A 55 14.31 16.47 -2.15
C PRO A 55 14.55 14.97 -2.16
N LEU A 56 14.46 14.31 -1.02
CA LEU A 56 14.72 12.88 -0.94
C LEU A 56 13.55 12.03 -1.47
N LEU A 57 12.39 12.64 -1.71
CA LEU A 57 11.19 11.91 -2.06
C LEU A 57 10.74 12.16 -3.49
N ARG A 58 11.45 13.02 -4.22
CA ARG A 58 11.04 13.40 -5.57
C ARG A 58 10.99 12.24 -6.54
N ARG A 59 11.79 11.22 -6.32
CA ARG A 59 11.87 10.07 -7.24
C ARG A 59 10.73 9.09 -7.06
N PHE A 60 9.94 9.24 -6.01
CA PHE A 60 8.88 8.28 -5.70
C PHE A 60 7.52 8.76 -6.18
N ASP A 61 6.69 7.83 -6.60
CA ASP A 61 5.28 8.10 -6.94
C ASP A 61 4.35 7.68 -5.82
N GLY A 62 4.82 6.84 -4.90
CA GLY A 62 4.10 6.42 -3.73
C GLY A 62 5.06 6.16 -2.59
N TYR A 63 4.54 6.17 -1.38
CA TYR A 63 5.38 5.95 -0.20
C TYR A 63 4.53 5.39 0.93
N ALA A 64 4.98 4.28 1.51
CA ALA A 64 4.28 3.65 2.62
C ALA A 64 4.88 4.13 3.94
N LEU A 65 4.11 4.87 4.69
CA LEU A 65 4.39 5.15 6.08
C LEU A 65 3.61 4.13 6.87
N HIS A 66 4.03 3.79 8.00
CA HIS A 66 3.46 2.76 8.87
C HIS A 66 2.11 2.16 8.41
N ASP A 67 1.04 2.92 8.50
CA ASP A 67 -0.30 2.48 8.09
C ASP A 67 -0.95 3.44 7.09
N THR A 68 -0.17 4.32 6.51
CA THR A 68 -0.68 5.29 5.53
C THR A 68 0.15 5.18 4.27
N ILE A 69 -0.53 5.06 3.15
CA ILE A 69 0.10 5.08 1.84
C ILE A 69 -0.13 6.46 1.24
N LEU A 70 0.95 7.15 0.93
CA LEU A 70 0.89 8.45 0.27
C LEU A 70 1.12 8.27 -1.21
N LEU A 71 0.29 8.90 -2.01
CA LEU A 71 0.39 8.86 -3.46
C LEU A 71 0.67 10.26 -3.99
N ARG A 72 1.54 10.34 -5.00
CA ARG A 72 1.80 11.62 -5.68
C ARG A 72 0.58 12.06 -6.47
N ARG A 73 -0.13 11.09 -7.08
CA ARG A 73 -1.26 11.37 -7.96
C ARG A 73 -2.46 10.55 -7.53
N SER A 74 -3.63 11.16 -7.67
CA SER A 74 -4.88 10.46 -7.32
C SER A 74 -5.20 9.31 -8.29
N ASP A 75 -4.63 9.34 -9.50
CA ASP A 75 -4.86 8.31 -10.52
C ASP A 75 -3.79 7.23 -10.52
N ALA A 76 -3.08 7.05 -9.40
CA ALA A 76 -2.06 6.03 -9.27
C ALA A 76 -2.63 4.64 -9.61
N SER A 77 -1.81 3.83 -10.27
CA SER A 77 -2.24 2.52 -10.73
C SER A 77 -2.46 1.54 -9.58
N GLU A 78 -3.24 0.51 -9.86
CA GLU A 78 -3.39 -0.58 -8.90
C GLU A 78 -2.07 -1.25 -8.60
N ASP A 79 -1.17 -1.36 -9.60
CA ASP A 79 0.16 -1.92 -9.38
C ASP A 79 0.94 -1.12 -8.35
N LEU A 80 0.89 0.21 -8.44
CA LEU A 80 1.57 1.05 -7.46
C LEU A 80 0.97 0.88 -6.07
N VAL A 81 -0.35 0.85 -5.98
CA VAL A 81 -1.02 0.64 -4.69
C VAL A 81 -0.65 -0.73 -4.12
N THR A 82 -0.59 -1.77 -4.96
CA THR A 82 -0.18 -3.11 -4.52
C THR A 82 1.24 -3.10 -4.00
N HIS A 83 2.15 -2.41 -4.69
CA HIS A 83 3.54 -2.28 -4.27
C HIS A 83 3.62 -1.64 -2.87
N GLU A 84 2.93 -0.53 -2.68
CA GLU A 84 2.97 0.17 -1.40
C GLU A 84 2.25 -0.61 -0.29
N LEU A 85 1.18 -1.29 -0.62
CA LEU A 85 0.51 -2.13 0.37
C LEU A 85 1.39 -3.31 0.79
N CYS A 86 2.21 -3.82 -0.14
CA CYS A 86 3.20 -4.84 0.23
C CYS A 86 4.17 -4.31 1.29
N HIS A 87 4.61 -3.06 1.16
CA HIS A 87 5.46 -2.45 2.19
C HIS A 87 4.73 -2.32 3.52
N VAL A 88 3.43 -2.00 3.50
CA VAL A 88 2.64 -1.98 4.74
C VAL A 88 2.62 -3.39 5.36
N TRP A 89 2.42 -4.41 4.52
CA TRP A 89 2.43 -5.80 4.98
C TRP A 89 3.77 -6.15 5.64
N GLN A 90 4.87 -5.74 5.01
CA GLN A 90 6.21 -5.93 5.57
C GLN A 90 6.35 -5.21 6.91
N LEU A 91 5.85 -3.97 6.99
CA LEU A 91 5.90 -3.20 8.23
C LEU A 91 5.08 -3.82 9.34
N GLN A 92 3.95 -4.45 8.99
CA GLN A 92 3.13 -5.14 9.99
C GLN A 92 3.85 -6.31 10.62
N HIS A 93 4.78 -6.93 9.88
CA HIS A 93 5.54 -8.09 10.36
C HIS A 93 6.95 -7.74 10.83
N ARG A 94 7.53 -6.65 10.31
CA ARG A 94 8.90 -6.23 10.65
C ARG A 94 8.94 -4.72 10.83
N PRO A 95 8.28 -4.20 11.87
CA PRO A 95 8.11 -2.74 12.00
C PRO A 95 9.40 -1.97 12.22
N VAL A 96 10.44 -2.62 12.74
CA VAL A 96 11.73 -1.97 12.96
C VAL A 96 12.76 -2.44 11.95
N ARG A 97 12.85 -3.73 11.74
CA ARG A 97 13.86 -4.31 10.86
C ARG A 97 13.72 -3.82 9.43
N MET A 98 12.50 -3.73 8.94
CA MET A 98 12.28 -3.33 7.55
C MET A 98 12.75 -1.90 7.29
N PRO A 99 12.33 -0.88 8.09
CA PRO A 99 12.83 0.47 7.86
C PRO A 99 14.35 0.58 8.04
N LEU A 100 14.90 -0.08 9.06
CA LEU A 100 16.34 0.00 9.31
C LEU A 100 17.16 -0.60 8.17
N SER A 101 16.63 -1.60 7.48
CA SER A 101 17.35 -2.22 6.37
C SER A 101 17.63 -1.24 5.25
N TYR A 102 16.76 -0.25 5.04
CA TYR A 102 16.99 0.77 4.01
C TYR A 102 18.18 1.67 4.34
N LEU A 103 18.46 1.87 5.62
CA LEU A 103 19.62 2.66 6.02
C LEU A 103 20.91 1.91 5.69
N ARG A 104 20.89 0.58 5.71
CA ARG A 104 22.06 -0.22 5.44
C ARG A 104 22.32 -0.45 3.95
N THR A 105 21.26 -0.74 3.21
CA THR A 105 21.40 -1.17 1.82
C THR A 105 21.04 -0.10 0.80
N GLY A 106 20.40 0.98 1.24
CA GLY A 106 19.81 1.94 0.32
C GLY A 106 18.53 1.39 -0.30
N TYR A 107 17.92 2.20 -1.15
CA TYR A 107 16.59 1.86 -1.69
C TYR A 107 16.65 0.74 -2.72
N ASP A 108 17.47 0.90 -3.75
CA ASP A 108 17.43 0.01 -4.90
C ASP A 108 17.92 -1.41 -4.59
N ALA A 109 18.87 -1.52 -3.67
CA ALA A 109 19.43 -2.82 -3.31
C ALA A 109 18.70 -3.51 -2.18
N ASN A 110 17.63 -2.90 -1.67
CA ASN A 110 16.93 -3.42 -0.48
C ASN A 110 16.10 -4.65 -0.82
N GLY A 111 16.23 -5.68 0.02
CA GLY A 111 15.50 -6.93 -0.17
C GLY A 111 13.99 -6.78 -0.06
N TYR A 112 13.52 -5.92 0.83
CA TYR A 112 12.07 -5.66 0.96
C TYR A 112 11.54 -4.95 -0.26
N GLU A 113 12.32 -4.07 -0.86
CA GLU A 113 11.93 -3.41 -2.09
C GLU A 113 11.83 -4.41 -3.24
N ARG A 114 12.80 -5.31 -3.35
CA ARG A 114 12.74 -6.37 -4.36
C ARG A 114 11.54 -7.27 -4.15
N GLN A 115 11.21 -7.58 -2.90
CA GLN A 115 10.04 -8.39 -2.59
C GLN A 115 8.76 -7.69 -3.03
N ALA A 116 8.65 -6.39 -2.79
CA ALA A 116 7.46 -5.65 -3.20
C ALA A 116 7.31 -5.61 -4.72
N ARG A 117 8.41 -5.45 -5.44
CA ARG A 117 8.39 -5.50 -6.90
C ARG A 117 7.96 -6.87 -7.40
N ALA A 118 8.48 -7.92 -6.78
CA ALA A 118 8.10 -9.28 -7.14
C ALA A 118 6.63 -9.55 -6.85
N ALA A 119 6.09 -8.98 -5.76
CA ALA A 119 4.69 -9.14 -5.44
C ALA A 119 3.79 -8.60 -6.55
N VAL A 120 4.13 -7.44 -7.08
CA VAL A 120 3.38 -6.85 -8.19
C VAL A 120 3.47 -7.75 -9.43
N GLU A 121 4.68 -8.19 -9.77
CA GLU A 121 4.89 -9.03 -10.95
C GLU A 121 4.12 -10.33 -10.89
N ARG A 122 4.14 -10.98 -9.74
CA ARG A 122 3.53 -12.30 -9.59
C ARG A 122 2.02 -12.29 -9.49
N THR A 123 1.44 -11.12 -9.18
CA THR A 123 0.00 -11.03 -8.95
C THR A 123 -0.74 -10.27 -10.03
N ARG A 124 -0.07 -9.83 -11.08
CA ARG A 124 -0.72 -9.18 -12.21
C ARG A 124 -1.72 -10.06 -12.88
#